data_a89866038263889e32067dcdb7b430a7
#
_entry.id   a89866038263889e32067dcdb7b430a7
#
_cell.length_a   1.000
_cell.length_b   1.000
_cell.length_c   1.000
_cell.angle_alpha   90.00
_cell.angle_beta   90.00
_cell.angle_gamma   90.00
#
_symmetry.space_group_name_H-M   'P 1'
#
loop_
_entity.id
_entity.type
_entity.pdbx_description
1 polymer ?
#
loop_
_entity_poly.entity_id
_entity_poly.type
_entity_poly.pdbx_seq_one_letter_code
_entity_poly.pdbx_strand_id
1 'polypeptide(L)'
;MNKIFSMLAILALLIACSNNNNDDKIQELEKKLQDQEKEMLMDKQNRLENELSEKNYELESLKNKKSSEARQTFHALGYGAYPEASDHILTPRELRRYSAYELRIMRNEVFARYGYIFNSSDLKEYFNAQEWYRPLYSNVNNRLTQIEKINVEKIKEYE
;
A
#
# COMPACT_ATOMS: atom_id res chain seq x y z
N MET A 1 -26.24 -6.45 -19.24
CA MET A 1 -26.99 -7.59 -18.67
C MET A 1 -28.25 -8.00 -19.50
N ASN A 2 -28.89 -7.14 -20.28
CA ASN A 2 -30.18 -7.45 -20.93
C ASN A 2 -30.15 -8.25 -22.27
N LYS A 3 -28.98 -8.41 -22.90
CA LYS A 3 -28.88 -9.16 -24.18
C LYS A 3 -28.76 -10.67 -24.02
N ILE A 4 -28.19 -11.15 -22.90
CA ILE A 4 -28.03 -12.59 -22.63
C ILE A 4 -29.34 -13.23 -22.21
N PHE A 5 -30.18 -12.52 -21.43
CA PHE A 5 -31.53 -12.99 -21.06
C PHE A 5 -32.47 -13.10 -22.26
N SER A 6 -32.29 -12.24 -23.26
CA SER A 6 -33.11 -12.27 -24.50
C SER A 6 -32.80 -13.48 -25.38
N MET A 7 -31.53 -13.94 -25.43
CA MET A 7 -31.16 -15.13 -26.22
C MET A 7 -31.62 -16.44 -25.56
N LEU A 8 -31.59 -16.55 -24.26
CA LEU A 8 -32.07 -17.71 -23.51
C LEU A 8 -33.61 -17.87 -23.63
N ALA A 9 -34.34 -16.76 -23.64
CA ALA A 9 -35.81 -16.77 -23.82
C ALA A 9 -36.21 -17.19 -25.23
N ILE A 10 -35.44 -16.83 -26.26
CA ILE A 10 -35.71 -17.23 -27.66
C ILE A 10 -35.37 -18.72 -27.86
N LEU A 11 -34.33 -19.24 -27.22
CA LEU A 11 -33.97 -20.65 -27.29
C LEU A 11 -35.05 -21.53 -26.62
N ALA A 12 -35.63 -21.11 -25.50
CA ALA A 12 -36.72 -21.83 -24.81
C ALA A 12 -38.00 -21.94 -25.65
N LEU A 13 -38.28 -20.96 -26.49
CA LEU A 13 -39.45 -20.97 -27.40
C LEU A 13 -39.29 -21.93 -28.60
N LEU A 14 -38.07 -22.21 -29.02
CA LEU A 14 -37.78 -23.14 -30.13
C LEU A 14 -37.81 -24.62 -29.67
N ILE A 15 -37.63 -24.91 -28.40
CA ILE A 15 -37.67 -26.26 -27.82
C ILE A 15 -39.09 -26.82 -27.76
N ALA A 16 -40.10 -25.98 -27.71
CA ALA A 16 -41.52 -26.40 -27.56
C ALA A 16 -42.12 -27.08 -28.80
N CYS A 17 -41.42 -27.17 -29.93
CA CYS A 17 -41.96 -27.68 -31.19
C CYS A 17 -41.12 -28.77 -31.89
N SER A 18 -40.20 -29.49 -31.19
CA SER A 18 -39.33 -30.45 -31.85
C SER A 18 -39.45 -31.88 -31.31
N ASN A 19 -39.40 -32.82 -32.22
CA ASN A 19 -39.51 -34.28 -32.04
C ASN A 19 -38.29 -34.83 -31.29
N ASN A 20 -38.43 -35.91 -30.51
CA ASN A 20 -37.48 -36.55 -29.56
C ASN A 20 -36.04 -36.78 -30.00
N ASN A 21 -35.68 -36.65 -31.27
CA ASN A 21 -34.32 -36.83 -31.77
C ASN A 21 -33.46 -35.56 -31.79
N ASN A 22 -34.03 -34.40 -31.43
CA ASN A 22 -33.31 -33.12 -31.40
C ASN A 22 -32.92 -32.70 -29.96
N ASP A 23 -33.56 -33.24 -28.94
CA ASP A 23 -33.32 -32.84 -27.53
C ASP A 23 -31.89 -33.17 -27.06
N ASP A 24 -31.39 -34.35 -27.42
CA ASP A 24 -30.00 -34.73 -27.07
C ASP A 24 -28.96 -33.83 -27.72
N LYS A 25 -29.21 -33.39 -28.95
CA LYS A 25 -28.31 -32.49 -29.68
C LYS A 25 -28.37 -31.06 -29.17
N ILE A 26 -29.51 -30.62 -28.67
CA ILE A 26 -29.68 -29.32 -28.03
C ILE A 26 -28.94 -29.30 -26.69
N GLN A 27 -29.08 -30.33 -25.86
CA GLN A 27 -28.35 -30.44 -24.59
C GLN A 27 -26.82 -30.49 -24.78
N GLU A 28 -26.32 -31.17 -25.80
CA GLU A 28 -24.90 -31.17 -26.13
C GLU A 28 -24.39 -29.80 -26.54
N LEU A 29 -25.17 -29.04 -27.31
CA LEU A 29 -24.85 -27.67 -27.74
C LEU A 29 -24.86 -26.68 -26.55
N GLU A 30 -25.87 -26.79 -25.70
CA GLU A 30 -25.97 -25.99 -24.48
C GLU A 30 -24.76 -26.22 -23.54
N LYS A 31 -24.37 -27.48 -23.36
CA LYS A 31 -23.20 -27.82 -22.58
C LYS A 31 -21.90 -27.23 -23.16
N LYS A 32 -21.72 -27.36 -24.50
CA LYS A 32 -20.55 -26.77 -25.18
C LYS A 32 -20.52 -25.24 -25.02
N LEU A 33 -21.69 -24.60 -25.10
CA LEU A 33 -21.79 -23.15 -24.92
C LEU A 33 -21.43 -22.74 -23.49
N GLN A 34 -21.90 -23.47 -22.46
CA GLN A 34 -21.57 -23.23 -21.06
C GLN A 34 -20.08 -23.44 -20.79
N ASP A 35 -19.49 -24.48 -21.38
CA ASP A 35 -18.05 -24.75 -21.22
C ASP A 35 -17.20 -23.63 -21.86
N GLN A 36 -17.61 -23.11 -23.02
CA GLN A 36 -16.94 -21.98 -23.68
C GLN A 36 -17.10 -20.67 -22.89
N GLU A 37 -18.28 -20.38 -22.35
CA GLU A 37 -18.50 -19.20 -21.51
C GLU A 37 -17.65 -19.26 -20.24
N LYS A 38 -17.56 -20.42 -19.61
CA LYS A 38 -16.73 -20.64 -18.42
C LYS A 38 -15.24 -20.46 -18.71
N GLU A 39 -14.75 -20.98 -19.82
CA GLU A 39 -13.36 -20.82 -20.26
C GLU A 39 -13.04 -19.34 -20.52
N MET A 40 -13.93 -18.62 -21.22
CA MET A 40 -13.78 -17.21 -21.51
C MET A 40 -13.78 -16.35 -20.22
N LEU A 41 -14.63 -16.68 -19.24
CA LEU A 41 -14.66 -16.00 -17.95
C LEU A 41 -13.40 -16.23 -17.16
N MET A 42 -12.87 -17.46 -17.17
CA MET A 42 -11.63 -17.81 -16.48
C MET A 42 -10.42 -17.10 -17.10
N ASP A 43 -10.34 -17.04 -18.43
CA ASP A 43 -9.33 -16.28 -19.14
C ASP A 43 -9.36 -14.78 -18.80
N LYS A 44 -10.58 -14.22 -18.77
CA LYS A 44 -10.76 -12.82 -18.39
C LYS A 44 -10.35 -12.55 -16.95
N GLN A 45 -10.69 -13.45 -16.02
CA GLN A 45 -10.26 -13.34 -14.63
C GLN A 45 -8.75 -13.37 -14.50
N ASN A 46 -8.07 -14.35 -15.14
CA ASN A 46 -6.63 -14.48 -15.14
C ASN A 46 -5.93 -13.23 -15.69
N ARG A 47 -6.45 -12.62 -16.75
CA ARG A 47 -5.92 -11.36 -17.30
C ARG A 47 -6.04 -10.21 -16.30
N LEU A 48 -7.20 -10.08 -15.64
CA LEU A 48 -7.42 -9.03 -14.65
C LEU A 48 -6.54 -9.20 -13.41
N GLU A 49 -6.32 -10.43 -12.95
CA GLU A 49 -5.41 -10.72 -11.83
C GLU A 49 -3.96 -10.37 -12.18
N ASN A 50 -3.51 -10.70 -13.39
CA ASN A 50 -2.18 -10.35 -13.87
C ASN A 50 -2.01 -8.82 -13.98
N GLU A 51 -3.00 -8.11 -14.56
CA GLU A 51 -2.98 -6.65 -14.67
C GLU A 51 -2.97 -5.97 -13.29
N LEU A 52 -3.75 -6.48 -12.34
CA LEU A 52 -3.77 -6.00 -10.97
C LEU A 52 -2.41 -6.22 -10.28
N SER A 53 -1.79 -7.38 -10.48
CA SER A 53 -0.47 -7.70 -9.93
C SER A 53 0.60 -6.76 -10.48
N GLU A 54 0.59 -6.49 -11.78
CA GLU A 54 1.51 -5.56 -12.43
C GLU A 54 1.34 -4.12 -11.90
N LYS A 55 0.09 -3.66 -11.77
CA LYS A 55 -0.21 -2.34 -11.20
C LYS A 55 0.21 -2.20 -9.74
N ASN A 56 0.03 -3.23 -8.94
CA ASN A 56 0.50 -3.24 -7.56
C ASN A 56 2.02 -3.17 -7.46
N TYR A 57 2.75 -3.90 -8.31
CA TYR A 57 4.21 -3.83 -8.39
C TYR A 57 4.69 -2.44 -8.80
N GLU A 58 4.08 -1.83 -9.81
CA GLU A 58 4.38 -0.46 -10.25
C GLU A 58 4.15 0.55 -9.11
N LEU A 59 3.03 0.44 -8.39
CA LEU A 59 2.70 1.30 -7.26
C LEU A 59 3.73 1.20 -6.13
N GLU A 60 4.16 -0.02 -5.79
CA GLU A 60 5.19 -0.23 -4.76
C GLU A 60 6.55 0.32 -5.22
N SER A 61 6.91 0.16 -6.49
CA SER A 61 8.15 0.73 -7.04
C SER A 61 8.16 2.27 -6.96
N LEU A 62 7.03 2.91 -7.29
CA LEU A 62 6.87 4.37 -7.20
C LEU A 62 6.93 4.87 -5.75
N LYS A 63 6.31 4.16 -4.81
CA LYS A 63 6.41 4.48 -3.37
C LYS A 63 7.84 4.41 -2.88
N ASN A 64 8.57 3.36 -3.26
CA ASN A 64 9.96 3.16 -2.87
C ASN A 64 10.87 4.24 -3.48
N LYS A 65 10.66 4.61 -4.75
CA LYS A 65 11.39 5.70 -5.40
C LYS A 65 11.15 7.04 -4.71
N LYS A 66 9.89 7.40 -4.45
CA LYS A 66 9.54 8.65 -3.74
C LYS A 66 10.13 8.68 -2.33
N SER A 67 10.13 7.55 -1.62
CA SER A 67 10.76 7.43 -0.29
C SER A 67 12.28 7.61 -0.36
N SER A 68 12.97 7.07 -1.37
CA SER A 68 14.42 7.23 -1.53
C SER A 68 14.80 8.67 -1.89
N GLU A 69 14.04 9.32 -2.76
CA GLU A 69 14.26 10.73 -3.12
C GLU A 69 14.05 11.66 -1.91
N ALA A 70 13.01 11.42 -1.10
CA ALA A 70 12.80 12.17 0.15
C ALA A 70 13.98 11.98 1.12
N ARG A 71 14.49 10.76 1.30
CA ARG A 71 15.66 10.47 2.14
C ARG A 71 16.91 11.22 1.67
N GLN A 72 17.21 11.18 0.36
CA GLN A 72 18.36 11.90 -0.20
C GLN A 72 18.25 13.40 0.02
N THR A 73 17.05 13.96 -0.07
CA THR A 73 16.81 15.39 0.20
C THR A 73 17.04 15.72 1.67
N PHE A 74 16.57 14.92 2.61
CA PHE A 74 16.82 15.11 4.04
C PHE A 74 18.31 15.00 4.39
N HIS A 75 19.03 14.02 3.84
CA HIS A 75 20.46 13.89 4.01
C HIS A 75 21.26 15.08 3.44
N ALA A 76 20.88 15.55 2.23
CA ALA A 76 21.54 16.66 1.57
C ALA A 76 21.34 18.00 2.30
N LEU A 77 20.22 18.15 3.02
CA LEU A 77 19.88 19.37 3.76
C LEU A 77 20.39 19.35 5.21
N GLY A 78 21.02 18.26 5.67
CA GLY A 78 21.61 18.16 7.02
C GLY A 78 20.59 18.30 8.16
N TYR A 79 19.36 17.91 7.96
CA TYR A 79 18.30 18.04 8.96
C TYR A 79 18.41 16.98 10.06
N GLY A 80 18.66 17.45 11.27
CA GLY A 80 18.62 16.65 12.49
C GLY A 80 19.94 15.99 12.90
N ALA A 81 19.93 15.43 14.10
CA ALA A 81 21.07 14.77 14.73
C ALA A 81 21.11 13.24 14.48
N TYR A 82 19.98 12.65 14.09
CA TYR A 82 19.79 11.20 13.98
C TYR A 82 19.24 10.77 12.61
N PRO A 83 19.96 11.03 11.50
CA PRO A 83 19.49 10.71 10.16
C PRO A 83 19.27 9.22 9.94
N GLU A 84 19.99 8.35 10.66
CA GLU A 84 19.88 6.90 10.61
C GLU A 84 18.47 6.39 10.94
N ALA A 85 17.70 7.13 11.74
CA ALA A 85 16.30 6.77 12.06
C ALA A 85 15.38 6.78 10.84
N SER A 86 15.76 7.47 9.75
CA SER A 86 15.02 7.49 8.48
C SER A 86 15.73 6.72 7.36
N ASP A 87 16.99 6.31 7.57
CA ASP A 87 17.82 5.72 6.53
C ASP A 87 17.67 4.19 6.43
N HIS A 88 17.74 3.49 7.54
CA HIS A 88 17.65 2.03 7.61
C HIS A 88 16.92 1.57 8.87
N ILE A 89 16.57 0.27 8.92
CA ILE A 89 15.95 -0.32 10.12
C ILE A 89 17.03 -0.48 11.19
N LEU A 90 16.90 0.28 12.28
CA LEU A 90 17.82 0.27 13.39
C LEU A 90 17.89 -1.10 14.08
N THR A 91 19.11 -1.52 14.40
CA THR A 91 19.36 -2.76 15.13
C THR A 91 19.34 -2.53 16.64
N PRO A 92 19.10 -3.57 17.46
CA PRO A 92 19.24 -3.48 18.92
C PRO A 92 20.64 -3.02 19.38
N ARG A 93 21.68 -3.32 18.60
CA ARG A 93 23.05 -2.92 18.91
C ARG A 93 23.25 -1.41 18.73
N GLU A 94 22.63 -0.82 17.72
CA GLU A 94 22.68 0.62 17.48
C GLU A 94 21.90 1.36 18.57
N LEU A 95 20.67 0.92 18.87
CA LEU A 95 19.82 1.56 19.87
C LEU A 95 20.45 1.58 21.27
N ARG A 96 21.11 0.49 21.67
CA ARG A 96 21.80 0.42 22.99
C ARG A 96 22.97 1.37 23.16
N ARG A 97 23.38 2.10 22.12
CA ARG A 97 24.46 3.11 22.20
C ARG A 97 23.96 4.46 22.71
N TYR A 98 22.66 4.67 22.72
CA TYR A 98 22.01 5.92 23.06
C TYR A 98 21.37 5.83 24.45
N SER A 99 21.40 6.95 25.18
CA SER A 99 20.61 7.11 26.40
C SER A 99 19.12 7.19 26.11
N ALA A 100 18.27 6.95 27.11
CA ALA A 100 16.83 7.10 26.98
C ALA A 100 16.42 8.48 26.47
N TYR A 101 17.12 9.53 26.90
CA TYR A 101 16.89 10.90 26.41
C TYR A 101 17.20 11.04 24.91
N GLU A 102 18.37 10.55 24.47
CA GLU A 102 18.76 10.60 23.07
C GLU A 102 17.81 9.78 22.19
N LEU A 103 17.40 8.60 22.64
CA LEU A 103 16.40 7.78 21.97
C LEU A 103 15.05 8.51 21.82
N ARG A 104 14.64 9.20 22.88
CA ARG A 104 13.43 10.02 22.84
C ARG A 104 13.56 11.17 21.83
N ILE A 105 14.70 11.85 21.76
CA ILE A 105 14.93 12.87 20.75
C ILE A 105 14.96 12.27 19.35
N MET A 106 15.71 11.18 19.14
CA MET A 106 15.80 10.46 17.87
C MET A 106 14.39 10.09 17.34
N ARG A 107 13.55 9.49 18.17
CA ARG A 107 12.17 9.14 17.81
C ARG A 107 11.33 10.35 17.42
N ASN A 108 11.43 11.43 18.19
CA ASN A 108 10.66 12.63 17.92
C ASN A 108 11.23 13.46 16.77
N GLU A 109 12.50 13.35 16.45
CA GLU A 109 13.10 13.97 15.28
C GLU A 109 12.49 13.44 13.97
N VAL A 110 12.13 12.16 13.91
CA VAL A 110 11.40 11.59 12.78
C VAL A 110 10.10 12.38 12.51
N PHE A 111 9.34 12.72 13.53
CA PHE A 111 8.11 13.51 13.39
C PHE A 111 8.43 14.99 13.11
N ALA A 112 9.45 15.55 13.75
CA ALA A 112 9.85 16.94 13.58
C ALA A 112 10.23 17.28 12.13
N ARG A 113 10.88 16.36 11.40
CA ARG A 113 11.25 16.50 9.98
C ARG A 113 10.03 16.73 9.09
N TYR A 114 8.88 16.18 9.47
CA TYR A 114 7.61 16.38 8.77
C TYR A 114 6.79 17.56 9.30
N GLY A 115 7.37 18.35 10.21
CA GLY A 115 6.71 19.54 10.77
C GLY A 115 5.65 19.22 11.82
N TYR A 116 5.82 18.16 12.60
CA TYR A 116 4.91 17.84 13.70
C TYR A 116 4.98 18.90 14.81
N ILE A 117 3.82 19.37 15.29
CA ILE A 117 3.70 20.33 16.38
C ILE A 117 3.71 19.58 17.71
N PHE A 118 4.78 19.72 18.48
CA PHE A 118 4.91 19.09 19.79
C PHE A 118 4.06 19.79 20.85
N ASN A 119 3.49 19.01 21.78
CA ASN A 119 2.73 19.54 22.91
C ASN A 119 3.57 19.60 24.20
N SER A 120 4.54 18.68 24.39
CA SER A 120 5.41 18.69 25.56
C SER A 120 6.41 19.85 25.48
N SER A 121 6.63 20.53 26.63
CA SER A 121 7.46 21.74 26.69
C SER A 121 8.90 21.50 26.31
N ASP A 122 9.48 20.40 26.78
CA ASP A 122 10.86 19.99 26.52
C ASP A 122 11.14 19.70 25.05
N LEU A 123 10.24 18.98 24.34
CA LEU A 123 10.38 18.75 22.91
C LEU A 123 10.14 20.02 22.09
N LYS A 124 9.19 20.87 22.53
CA LYS A 124 9.01 22.20 21.93
C LYS A 124 10.29 23.03 22.01
N GLU A 125 10.87 23.12 23.19
CA GLU A 125 12.09 23.89 23.42
C GLU A 125 13.24 23.35 22.56
N TYR A 126 13.44 22.03 22.59
CA TYR A 126 14.51 21.38 21.83
C TYR A 126 14.36 21.61 20.32
N PHE A 127 13.18 21.31 19.74
CA PHE A 127 12.99 21.41 18.30
C PHE A 127 12.88 22.87 17.82
N ASN A 128 12.28 23.78 18.58
CA ASN A 128 12.22 25.20 18.21
C ASN A 128 13.62 25.85 18.15
N ALA A 129 14.60 25.32 18.86
CA ALA A 129 16.00 25.75 18.77
C ALA A 129 16.70 25.27 17.48
N GLN A 130 16.10 24.33 16.73
CA GLN A 130 16.67 23.82 15.49
C GLN A 130 16.29 24.71 14.31
N GLU A 131 17.28 25.20 13.56
CA GLU A 131 17.07 26.10 12.41
C GLU A 131 16.21 25.46 11.28
N TRP A 132 16.26 24.14 11.15
CA TRP A 132 15.53 23.39 10.13
C TRP A 132 14.08 23.07 10.50
N TYR A 133 13.71 23.12 11.79
CA TYR A 133 12.38 22.74 12.25
C TYR A 133 11.33 23.80 11.89
N ARG A 134 10.21 23.33 11.33
CA ARG A 134 9.05 24.16 10.99
C ARG A 134 7.76 23.47 11.45
N PRO A 135 7.16 23.85 12.59
CA PRO A 135 5.91 23.27 13.08
C PRO A 135 4.74 23.65 12.16
N LEU A 136 4.11 22.67 11.53
CA LEU A 136 3.05 22.88 10.53
C LEU A 136 1.82 22.01 10.78
N TYR A 137 1.99 20.82 11.38
CA TYR A 137 0.93 19.80 11.41
C TYR A 137 0.76 19.23 12.81
N SER A 138 -0.49 19.03 13.22
CA SER A 138 -0.84 18.33 14.46
C SER A 138 -0.76 16.79 14.33
N ASN A 139 -0.68 16.26 13.10
CA ASN A 139 -0.51 14.85 12.81
C ASN A 139 0.29 14.66 11.52
N VAL A 140 1.31 13.79 11.58
CA VAL A 140 2.19 13.48 10.45
C VAL A 140 2.35 11.97 10.21
N ASN A 141 1.58 11.11 10.88
CA ASN A 141 1.71 9.65 10.80
C ASN A 141 1.59 9.09 9.38
N ASN A 142 0.76 9.72 8.56
CA ASN A 142 0.57 9.34 7.15
C ASN A 142 1.72 9.79 6.22
N ARG A 143 2.66 10.57 6.74
CA ARG A 143 3.82 11.09 6.00
C ARG A 143 5.07 10.23 6.22
N LEU A 144 5.12 9.48 7.32
CA LEU A 144 6.25 8.63 7.68
C LEU A 144 6.43 7.51 6.66
N THR A 145 7.68 7.24 6.30
CA THR A 145 8.05 6.05 5.52
C THR A 145 7.85 4.77 6.34
N GLN A 146 7.88 3.62 5.69
CA GLN A 146 7.77 2.33 6.40
C GLN A 146 8.95 2.09 7.35
N ILE A 147 10.17 2.52 6.96
CA ILE A 147 11.37 2.43 7.82
C ILE A 147 11.17 3.26 9.08
N GLU A 148 10.74 4.50 8.93
CA GLU A 148 10.50 5.41 10.06
C GLU A 148 9.44 4.88 11.02
N LYS A 149 8.34 4.33 10.52
CA LYS A 149 7.30 3.70 11.35
C LYS A 149 7.86 2.54 12.18
N ILE A 150 8.64 1.67 11.55
CA ILE A 150 9.30 0.55 12.25
C ILE A 150 10.28 1.08 13.29
N ASN A 151 11.09 2.08 12.95
CA ASN A 151 12.08 2.63 13.86
C ASN A 151 11.45 3.38 15.03
N VAL A 152 10.39 4.14 14.82
CA VAL A 152 9.64 4.82 15.88
C VAL A 152 9.18 3.82 16.97
N GLU A 153 8.59 2.70 16.55
CA GLU A 153 8.17 1.66 17.51
C GLU A 153 9.36 0.99 18.20
N LYS A 154 10.40 0.62 17.43
CA LYS A 154 11.60 0.02 18.00
C LYS A 154 12.31 0.94 19.00
N ILE A 155 12.51 2.22 18.66
CA ILE A 155 13.15 3.18 19.56
C ILE A 155 12.39 3.27 20.88
N LYS A 156 11.06 3.31 20.81
CA LYS A 156 10.19 3.38 21.98
C LYS A 156 10.37 2.18 22.95
N GLU A 157 10.71 1.00 22.44
CA GLU A 157 11.00 -0.17 23.27
C GLU A 157 12.32 -0.04 24.06
N TYR A 158 13.21 0.84 23.63
CA TYR A 158 14.54 1.05 24.23
C TYR A 158 14.64 2.36 25.04
N GLU A 159 13.63 3.25 24.99
CA GLU A 159 13.51 4.44 25.84
C GLU A 159 13.23 4.03 27.29
#